data_9b9d2cb48453f763f1669724ebec596b
#
_entry.id   9b9d2cb48453f763f1669724ebec596b
#
_cell.length_a   1.000
_cell.length_b   1.000
_cell.length_c   1.000
_cell.angle_alpha   90.00
_cell.angle_beta   90.00
_cell.angle_gamma   90.00
#
_symmetry.space_group_name_H-M   'P 1'
#
loop_
_entity.id
_entity.type
_entity.pdbx_description
1 polymer ?
#
loop_
_entity_poly.entity_id
_entity_poly.type
_entity_poly.pdbx_seq_one_letter_code
_entity_poly.pdbx_strand_id
1 'polypeptide(L)'
;MNRFFFYFIIFYLISFNLYSKDNLKFFNLGKENFKNKNFDKAKINFEKDIVRNTKNQESYLYLAKIHNIKKNNPEFEKNLNTVLLLDPKNEEALYLLIKKKIKDADYDIAKSKYDLFKKICSNMCLKKEEIKKLLKKNKS
;
A
#
# COMPACT_ATOMS: atom_id res chain seq x y z
N MET A 1 -1.20 -8.47 50.63
CA MET A 1 -0.87 -7.76 49.40
C MET A 1 -1.72 -8.29 48.25
N ASN A 2 -2.47 -7.55 47.67
CA ASN A 2 -3.85 -7.45 47.23
C ASN A 2 -4.24 -8.41 46.09
N ARG A 3 -5.11 -9.37 46.40
CA ARG A 3 -5.81 -10.19 45.39
C ARG A 3 -6.58 -9.32 44.39
N PHE A 4 -7.05 -8.12 44.77
CA PHE A 4 -7.68 -7.12 43.91
C PHE A 4 -6.75 -6.58 42.83
N PHE A 5 -5.46 -6.38 43.13
CA PHE A 5 -4.48 -5.89 42.18
C PHE A 5 -4.21 -6.90 41.05
N PHE A 6 -4.27 -8.18 41.37
CA PHE A 6 -4.08 -9.27 40.40
C PHE A 6 -5.26 -9.37 39.40
N TYR A 7 -6.48 -9.17 39.87
CA TYR A 7 -7.67 -9.14 39.01
C TYR A 7 -7.67 -7.91 38.09
N PHE A 8 -7.17 -6.77 38.55
CA PHE A 8 -7.04 -5.56 37.71
C PHE A 8 -6.03 -5.74 36.57
N ILE A 9 -4.90 -6.41 36.84
CA ILE A 9 -3.89 -6.71 35.81
C ILE A 9 -4.43 -7.71 34.78
N ILE A 10 -5.15 -8.74 35.22
CA ILE A 10 -5.76 -9.74 34.31
C ILE A 10 -6.82 -9.06 33.42
N PHE A 11 -7.67 -8.21 33.98
CA PHE A 11 -8.68 -7.47 33.22
C PHE A 11 -8.05 -6.52 32.18
N TYR A 12 -6.94 -5.87 32.53
CA TYR A 12 -6.21 -5.00 31.62
C TYR A 12 -5.56 -5.77 30.45
N LEU A 13 -5.01 -6.96 30.72
CA LEU A 13 -4.41 -7.83 29.70
C LEU A 13 -5.45 -8.42 28.74
N ILE A 14 -6.65 -8.72 29.22
CA ILE A 14 -7.75 -9.22 28.37
C ILE A 14 -8.28 -8.12 27.44
N SER A 15 -8.40 -6.88 27.95
CA SER A 15 -8.88 -5.74 27.18
C SER A 15 -7.94 -5.40 26.00
N PHE A 16 -6.64 -5.58 26.18
CA PHE A 16 -5.64 -5.28 25.16
C PHE A 16 -5.69 -6.25 23.97
N ASN A 17 -6.01 -7.52 24.22
CA ASN A 17 -6.10 -8.54 23.17
C ASN A 17 -7.36 -8.41 22.30
N LEU A 18 -8.46 -7.88 22.82
CA LEU A 18 -9.70 -7.66 22.07
C LEU A 18 -9.55 -6.50 21.07
N TYR A 19 -8.80 -5.45 21.42
CA TYR A 19 -8.59 -4.29 20.56
C TYR A 19 -7.72 -4.60 19.31
N SER A 20 -6.75 -5.52 19.46
CA SER A 20 -5.83 -5.88 18.36
C SER A 20 -6.50 -6.73 17.26
N LYS A 21 -7.46 -7.57 17.60
CA LYS A 21 -8.11 -8.49 16.64
C LYS A 21 -9.06 -7.79 15.67
N ASP A 22 -9.64 -6.68 16.08
CA ASP A 22 -10.59 -5.92 15.25
C ASP A 22 -9.89 -5.08 14.17
N ASN A 23 -8.63 -4.69 14.40
CA ASN A 23 -7.89 -3.85 13.48
C ASN A 23 -7.50 -4.53 12.16
N LEU A 24 -7.35 -5.86 12.14
CA LEU A 24 -6.98 -6.62 10.93
C LEU A 24 -8.20 -7.14 10.14
N LYS A 25 -9.39 -7.06 10.70
CA LYS A 25 -10.60 -7.64 10.10
C LYS A 25 -10.89 -7.07 8.71
N PHE A 26 -10.96 -5.76 8.59
CA PHE A 26 -11.29 -5.12 7.31
C PHE A 26 -10.18 -5.28 6.29
N PHE A 27 -8.93 -5.22 6.70
CA PHE A 27 -7.79 -5.49 5.84
C PHE A 27 -7.87 -6.90 5.23
N ASN A 28 -8.11 -7.92 6.06
CA ASN A 28 -8.19 -9.31 5.61
C ASN A 28 -9.39 -9.53 4.67
N LEU A 29 -10.57 -8.98 5.01
CA LEU A 29 -11.74 -9.00 4.13
C LEU A 29 -11.47 -8.28 2.79
N GLY A 30 -10.74 -7.17 2.83
CA GLY A 30 -10.29 -6.45 1.64
C GLY A 30 -9.43 -7.33 0.74
N LYS A 31 -8.43 -8.02 1.30
CA LYS A 31 -7.54 -8.93 0.58
C LYS A 31 -8.30 -10.11 -0.03
N GLU A 32 -9.20 -10.71 0.72
CA GLU A 32 -10.03 -11.82 0.23
C GLU A 32 -10.90 -11.38 -0.96
N ASN A 33 -11.62 -10.26 -0.82
CA ASN A 33 -12.43 -9.71 -1.90
C ASN A 33 -11.58 -9.33 -3.12
N PHE A 34 -10.37 -8.79 -2.91
CA PHE A 34 -9.46 -8.45 -4.00
C PHE A 34 -9.00 -9.70 -4.75
N LYS A 35 -8.62 -10.78 -4.03
CA LYS A 35 -8.26 -12.07 -4.61
C LYS A 35 -9.40 -12.66 -5.44
N ASN A 36 -10.63 -12.51 -4.97
CA ASN A 36 -11.85 -12.98 -5.65
C ASN A 36 -12.32 -12.01 -6.75
N LYS A 37 -11.53 -10.96 -7.09
CA LYS A 37 -11.85 -9.91 -8.08
C LYS A 37 -13.12 -9.10 -7.77
N ASN A 38 -13.61 -9.16 -6.54
CA ASN A 38 -14.72 -8.35 -6.05
C ASN A 38 -14.22 -6.94 -5.66
N PHE A 39 -13.74 -6.17 -6.65
CA PHE A 39 -13.00 -4.93 -6.42
C PHE A 39 -13.82 -3.85 -5.68
N ASP A 40 -15.14 -3.79 -5.85
CA ASP A 40 -15.98 -2.82 -5.13
C ASP A 40 -16.05 -3.15 -3.62
N LYS A 41 -16.27 -4.43 -3.29
CA LYS A 41 -16.25 -4.86 -1.89
C LYS A 41 -14.87 -4.75 -1.27
N ALA A 42 -13.81 -5.07 -2.04
CA ALA A 42 -12.44 -4.91 -1.61
C ALA A 42 -12.14 -3.44 -1.25
N LYS A 43 -12.51 -2.50 -2.15
CA LYS A 43 -12.36 -1.05 -1.94
C LYS A 43 -13.00 -0.60 -0.63
N ILE A 44 -14.29 -0.93 -0.43
CA ILE A 44 -15.02 -0.57 0.80
C ILE A 44 -14.32 -1.08 2.05
N ASN A 45 -13.80 -2.32 2.01
CA ASN A 45 -13.10 -2.90 3.16
C ASN A 45 -11.75 -2.21 3.43
N PHE A 46 -10.95 -1.92 2.39
CA PHE A 46 -9.70 -1.16 2.59
C PHE A 46 -9.97 0.28 3.06
N GLU A 47 -11.03 0.93 2.58
CA GLU A 47 -11.45 2.25 3.08
C GLU A 47 -11.85 2.20 4.56
N LYS A 48 -12.59 1.17 4.99
CA LYS A 48 -12.89 0.95 6.42
C LYS A 48 -11.63 0.67 7.25
N ASP A 49 -10.65 -0.01 6.66
CA ASP A 49 -9.39 -0.29 7.34
C ASP A 49 -8.60 1.01 7.57
N ILE A 50 -8.41 1.84 6.56
CA ILE A 50 -7.65 3.09 6.70
C ILE A 50 -8.30 4.12 7.62
N VAL A 51 -9.62 4.09 7.81
CA VAL A 51 -10.31 4.91 8.82
C VAL A 51 -9.89 4.51 10.24
N ARG A 52 -9.65 3.22 10.48
CA ARG A 52 -9.26 2.69 11.79
C ARG A 52 -7.74 2.64 11.98
N ASN A 53 -7.02 2.38 10.90
CA ASN A 53 -5.57 2.29 10.87
C ASN A 53 -5.02 3.16 9.72
N THR A 54 -4.93 4.45 9.97
CA THR A 54 -4.48 5.46 9.00
C THR A 54 -3.05 5.24 8.49
N LYS A 55 -2.25 4.43 9.19
CA LYS A 55 -0.86 4.11 8.82
C LYS A 55 -0.71 2.76 8.10
N ASN A 56 -1.80 2.06 7.78
CA ASN A 56 -1.73 0.82 7.03
C ASN A 56 -1.43 1.09 5.56
N GLN A 57 -0.15 1.15 5.23
CA GLN A 57 0.34 1.37 3.87
C GLN A 57 -0.14 0.30 2.87
N GLU A 58 -0.35 -0.94 3.31
CA GLU A 58 -0.83 -2.01 2.43
C GLU A 58 -2.27 -1.75 1.95
N SER A 59 -3.14 -1.22 2.80
CA SER A 59 -4.50 -0.86 2.39
C SER A 59 -4.49 0.23 1.32
N TYR A 60 -3.65 1.26 1.46
CA TYR A 60 -3.47 2.26 0.40
C TYR A 60 -2.91 1.66 -0.89
N LEU A 61 -1.97 0.70 -0.79
CA LEU A 61 -1.43 0.02 -1.96
C LEU A 61 -2.51 -0.79 -2.70
N TYR A 62 -3.37 -1.50 -1.98
CA TYR A 62 -4.50 -2.19 -2.58
C TYR A 62 -5.53 -1.24 -3.18
N LEU A 63 -5.83 -0.12 -2.52
CA LEU A 63 -6.68 0.94 -3.08
C LEU A 63 -6.10 1.49 -4.38
N ALA A 64 -4.80 1.75 -4.42
CA ALA A 64 -4.12 2.15 -5.66
C ALA A 64 -4.32 1.09 -6.76
N LYS A 65 -4.08 -0.19 -6.48
CA LYS A 65 -4.29 -1.27 -7.47
C LYS A 65 -5.72 -1.32 -7.98
N ILE A 66 -6.71 -1.15 -7.11
CA ILE A 66 -8.13 -1.12 -7.50
C ILE A 66 -8.42 0.08 -8.40
N HIS A 67 -7.92 1.27 -8.04
CA HIS A 67 -8.10 2.47 -8.85
C HIS A 67 -7.41 2.36 -10.23
N ASN A 68 -6.25 1.71 -10.30
CA ASN A 68 -5.60 1.41 -11.57
C ASN A 68 -6.47 0.49 -12.46
N ILE A 69 -7.03 -0.57 -11.90
CA ILE A 69 -7.95 -1.49 -12.61
C ILE A 69 -9.17 -0.72 -13.13
N LYS A 70 -9.71 0.19 -12.32
CA LYS A 70 -10.86 1.04 -12.67
C LYS A 70 -10.50 2.25 -13.54
N LYS A 71 -9.24 2.41 -13.95
CA LYS A 71 -8.72 3.53 -14.74
C LYS A 71 -8.94 4.92 -14.08
N ASN A 72 -9.08 4.96 -12.77
CA ASN A 72 -9.15 6.20 -12.00
C ASN A 72 -7.73 6.67 -11.65
N ASN A 73 -7.11 7.36 -12.60
CA ASN A 73 -5.71 7.78 -12.50
C ASN A 73 -5.42 8.74 -11.34
N PRO A 74 -6.27 9.75 -11.00
CA PRO A 74 -6.00 10.63 -9.87
C PRO A 74 -5.93 9.88 -8.54
N GLU A 75 -6.91 9.03 -8.25
CA GLU A 75 -6.92 8.26 -7.00
C GLU A 75 -5.82 7.19 -6.97
N PHE A 76 -5.47 6.61 -8.12
CA PHE A 76 -4.33 5.70 -8.22
C PHE A 76 -3.03 6.38 -7.77
N GLU A 77 -2.71 7.55 -8.33
CA GLU A 77 -1.48 8.27 -7.99
C GLU A 77 -1.50 8.79 -6.56
N LYS A 78 -2.62 9.32 -6.09
CA LYS A 78 -2.81 9.78 -4.72
C LYS A 78 -2.51 8.67 -3.70
N ASN A 79 -3.09 7.47 -3.90
CA ASN A 79 -2.85 6.35 -2.99
C ASN A 79 -1.40 5.86 -3.04
N LEU A 80 -0.74 5.81 -4.21
CA LEU A 80 0.68 5.48 -4.30
C LEU A 80 1.56 6.49 -3.55
N ASN A 81 1.27 7.78 -3.67
CA ASN A 81 2.00 8.82 -2.95
C ASN A 81 1.79 8.68 -1.43
N THR A 82 0.59 8.30 -0.98
CA THR A 82 0.34 8.00 0.43
C THR A 82 1.16 6.81 0.91
N VAL A 83 1.26 5.73 0.12
CA VAL A 83 2.13 4.59 0.43
C VAL A 83 3.57 5.06 0.61
N LEU A 84 4.10 5.85 -0.33
CA LEU A 84 5.49 6.34 -0.29
C LEU A 84 5.74 7.38 0.81
N LEU A 85 4.71 8.07 1.28
CA LEU A 85 4.79 8.92 2.47
C LEU A 85 4.95 8.08 3.75
N LEU A 86 4.23 6.96 3.84
CA LEU A 86 4.26 6.05 4.99
C LEU A 86 5.49 5.12 4.96
N ASP A 87 5.88 4.67 3.77
CA ASP A 87 7.06 3.83 3.53
C ASP A 87 7.77 4.29 2.24
N PRO A 88 8.77 5.17 2.36
CA PRO A 88 9.53 5.67 1.22
C PRO A 88 10.32 4.59 0.46
N LYS A 89 10.47 3.39 1.06
CA LYS A 89 11.19 2.26 0.47
C LYS A 89 10.26 1.19 -0.12
N ASN A 90 8.97 1.45 -0.22
CA ASN A 90 8.03 0.50 -0.81
C ASN A 90 8.30 0.31 -2.30
N GLU A 91 8.92 -0.82 -2.63
CA GLU A 91 9.37 -1.13 -3.99
C GLU A 91 8.22 -1.22 -4.98
N GLU A 92 7.07 -1.79 -4.57
CA GLU A 92 5.91 -1.94 -5.44
C GLU A 92 5.26 -0.59 -5.76
N ALA A 93 5.10 0.27 -4.75
CA ALA A 93 4.56 1.61 -4.96
C ALA A 93 5.45 2.44 -5.89
N LEU A 94 6.78 2.40 -5.69
CA LEU A 94 7.73 3.08 -6.58
C LEU A 94 7.64 2.53 -8.02
N TYR A 95 7.64 1.21 -8.18
CA TYR A 95 7.52 0.59 -9.50
C TYR A 95 6.25 1.03 -10.23
N LEU A 96 5.10 1.00 -9.55
CA LEU A 96 3.82 1.39 -10.12
C LEU A 96 3.79 2.88 -10.47
N LEU A 97 4.35 3.73 -9.60
CA LEU A 97 4.42 5.18 -9.85
C LEU A 97 5.35 5.51 -11.03
N ILE A 98 6.51 4.84 -11.14
CA ILE A 98 7.41 5.00 -12.29
C ILE A 98 6.67 4.67 -13.59
N LYS A 99 5.98 3.53 -13.64
CA LYS A 99 5.20 3.14 -14.83
C LYS A 99 4.12 4.16 -15.18
N LYS A 100 3.44 4.70 -14.17
CA LYS A 100 2.43 5.75 -14.36
C LYS A 100 3.08 7.00 -14.95
N LYS A 101 4.19 7.47 -14.40
CA LYS A 101 4.90 8.67 -14.86
C LYS A 101 5.47 8.51 -16.28
N ILE A 102 5.96 7.32 -16.64
CA ILE A 102 6.36 7.03 -18.02
C ILE A 102 5.15 7.12 -18.97
N LYS A 103 4.00 6.56 -18.57
CA LYS A 103 2.76 6.61 -19.34
C LYS A 103 2.24 8.04 -19.55
N ASP A 104 2.43 8.90 -18.56
CA ASP A 104 2.02 10.31 -18.60
C ASP A 104 3.05 11.21 -19.29
N ALA A 105 4.15 10.63 -19.82
CA ALA A 105 5.29 11.36 -20.41
C ALA A 105 6.08 12.25 -19.42
N ASP A 106 5.88 12.04 -18.10
CA ASP A 106 6.63 12.72 -17.02
C ASP A 106 7.99 12.05 -16.77
N TYR A 107 8.86 12.08 -17.80
CA TYR A 107 10.10 11.29 -17.80
C TYR A 107 11.11 11.70 -16.72
N ASP A 108 11.17 12.98 -16.36
CA ASP A 108 12.08 13.47 -15.33
C ASP A 108 11.71 12.91 -13.95
N ILE A 109 10.42 12.93 -13.62
CA ILE A 109 9.91 12.33 -12.38
C ILE A 109 10.11 10.82 -12.41
N ALA A 110 9.79 10.17 -13.52
CA ALA A 110 9.98 8.73 -13.68
C ALA A 110 11.46 8.33 -13.46
N LYS A 111 12.41 9.10 -14.03
CA LYS A 111 13.84 8.86 -13.89
C LYS A 111 14.31 9.04 -12.44
N SER A 112 13.90 10.14 -11.79
CA SER A 112 14.20 10.39 -10.38
C SER A 112 13.73 9.24 -9.47
N LYS A 113 12.48 8.79 -9.66
CA LYS A 113 11.92 7.65 -8.91
C LYS A 113 12.63 6.33 -9.25
N TYR A 114 13.05 6.13 -10.50
CA TYR A 114 13.84 4.96 -10.89
C TYR A 114 15.23 4.95 -10.26
N ASP A 115 15.88 6.11 -10.14
CA ASP A 115 17.17 6.22 -9.46
C ASP A 115 17.05 5.85 -7.97
N LEU A 116 15.96 6.23 -7.32
CA LEU A 116 15.65 5.77 -5.97
C LEU A 116 15.39 4.26 -5.94
N PHE A 117 14.54 3.74 -6.84
CA PHE A 117 14.22 2.31 -6.91
C PHE A 117 15.49 1.45 -7.07
N LYS A 118 16.44 1.86 -7.91
CA LYS A 118 17.71 1.16 -8.07
C LYS A 118 18.52 1.03 -6.77
N LYS A 119 18.45 2.06 -5.90
CA LYS A 119 19.19 2.10 -4.64
C LYS A 119 18.57 1.24 -3.56
N ILE A 120 17.25 1.14 -3.54
CA ILE A 120 16.54 0.49 -2.43
C ILE A 120 16.04 -0.92 -2.72
N CYS A 121 15.90 -1.30 -4.00
CA CYS A 121 15.28 -2.57 -4.36
C CYS A 121 16.02 -3.77 -3.77
N SER A 122 15.26 -4.72 -3.24
CA SER A 122 15.74 -6.02 -2.74
C SER A 122 14.96 -7.17 -3.38
N ASN A 123 13.63 -7.09 -3.37
CA ASN A 123 12.73 -8.13 -3.87
C ASN A 123 12.34 -7.95 -5.34
N MET A 124 12.28 -6.70 -5.81
CA MET A 124 11.81 -6.37 -7.16
C MET A 124 12.95 -5.90 -8.09
N CYS A 125 14.20 -6.19 -7.77
CA CYS A 125 15.37 -5.73 -8.55
C CYS A 125 15.34 -6.16 -10.02
N LEU A 126 14.73 -7.30 -10.35
CA LEU A 126 14.53 -7.76 -11.73
C LEU A 126 13.70 -6.76 -12.57
N LYS A 127 12.88 -5.92 -11.93
CA LYS A 127 12.10 -4.87 -12.61
C LYS A 127 12.94 -3.71 -13.14
N LYS A 128 14.21 -3.59 -12.75
CA LYS A 128 15.13 -2.56 -13.27
C LYS A 128 15.23 -2.57 -14.79
N GLU A 129 15.39 -3.75 -15.39
CA GLU A 129 15.53 -3.86 -16.85
C GLU A 129 14.23 -3.52 -17.58
N GLU A 130 13.08 -3.89 -17.04
CA GLU A 130 11.78 -3.50 -17.58
C GLU A 130 11.64 -1.97 -17.61
N ILE A 131 11.88 -1.31 -16.45
CA ILE A 131 11.80 0.15 -16.35
C ILE A 131 12.77 0.83 -17.30
N LYS A 132 14.02 0.36 -17.38
CA LYS A 132 15.05 0.92 -18.26
C LYS A 132 14.65 0.86 -19.73
N LYS A 133 14.06 -0.27 -20.17
CA LYS A 133 13.53 -0.42 -21.53
C LYS A 133 12.40 0.56 -21.80
N LEU A 134 11.45 0.71 -20.85
CA LEU A 134 10.33 1.65 -20.99
C LEU A 134 10.82 3.10 -21.08
N LEU A 135 11.79 3.51 -20.27
CA LEU A 135 12.38 4.86 -20.30
C LEU A 135 13.12 5.15 -21.63
N LYS A 136 13.77 4.14 -22.22
CA LYS A 136 14.45 4.31 -23.52
C LYS A 136 13.46 4.43 -24.69
N LYS A 137 12.45 3.54 -24.72
CA LYS A 137 11.48 3.47 -25.81
C LYS A 137 10.69 4.78 -26.02
N ASN A 138 10.46 5.52 -24.95
CA ASN A 138 9.62 6.71 -24.98
C ASN A 138 10.43 8.02 -25.01
N LYS A 139 11.76 7.95 -25.15
CA LYS A 139 12.64 9.11 -25.39
C LYS A 139 12.89 9.37 -26.88
N SER A 140 12.50 8.45 -27.75
CA SER A 140 12.58 8.56 -29.22
C SER A 140 11.30 9.15 -29.77
#